data_b8058649b8d7634d509accdd57f0e12f
#
_entry.id   b8058649b8d7634d509accdd57f0e12f
#
_cell.length_a   1.000
_cell.length_b   1.000
_cell.length_c   1.000
_cell.angle_alpha   90.00
_cell.angle_beta   90.00
_cell.angle_gamma   90.00
#
_symmetry.space_group_name_H-M   'P 1'
#
loop_
_entity.id
_entity.type
_entity.pdbx_description
1 polymer ?
#
loop_
_entity_poly.entity_id
_entity_poly.type
_entity_poly.pdbx_seq_one_letter_code
_entity_poly.pdbx_strand_id
1 'polypeptide(L)'
;MNIAVVSDTHSLPLPQKLLNDLKDFALIIHAGDVCDAATLDALRTLAPVKAVQGNMDEPDLKRKLPLRELLVMDGVKVGVHHGHGPTRDALSNALAQFKDEACDVIIFGHSHQPLKQMSGKTLMFNPGSPNDTV
;
A
#
# COMPACT_ATOMS: atom_id res chain seq x y z
N MET A 1 -5.12 -1.15 -17.59
CA MET A 1 -3.87 -0.83 -16.88
C MET A 1 -3.60 -1.88 -15.82
N ASN A 2 -2.41 -2.45 -15.81
CA ASN A 2 -2.01 -3.42 -14.80
C ASN A 2 -1.29 -2.71 -13.66
N ILE A 3 -1.78 -2.89 -12.44
CA ILE A 3 -1.27 -2.25 -11.24
C ILE A 3 -0.88 -3.32 -10.24
N ALA A 4 0.34 -3.24 -9.73
CA ALA A 4 0.80 -4.09 -8.64
C ALA A 4 0.59 -3.38 -7.31
N VAL A 5 0.17 -4.13 -6.31
CA VAL A 5 -0.05 -3.61 -4.96
C VAL A 5 0.84 -4.37 -4.00
N VAL A 6 1.66 -3.65 -3.25
CA VAL A 6 2.53 -4.21 -2.21
C VAL A 6 2.40 -3.41 -0.94
N SER A 7 2.76 -4.00 0.20
CA SER A 7 2.74 -3.33 1.49
C SER A 7 3.65 -4.04 2.48
N ASP A 8 4.07 -3.32 3.52
CA ASP A 8 4.77 -3.90 4.67
C ASP A 8 6.02 -4.70 4.25
N THR A 9 6.79 -4.12 3.32
CA THR A 9 8.04 -4.73 2.87
C THR A 9 9.12 -4.63 3.94
N HIS A 10 9.02 -3.65 4.83
CA HIS A 10 10.00 -3.32 5.86
C HIS A 10 11.39 -3.16 5.26
N SER A 11 12.44 -3.24 6.04
CA SER A 11 13.82 -3.08 5.54
C SER A 11 14.44 -4.42 5.14
N LEU A 12 13.64 -5.45 4.93
CA LEU A 12 14.13 -6.77 4.53
C LEU A 12 14.33 -6.85 3.02
N PRO A 13 15.29 -7.68 2.55
CA PRO A 13 15.46 -7.86 1.11
C PRO A 13 14.18 -8.37 0.45
N LEU A 14 13.84 -7.78 -0.68
CA LEU A 14 12.66 -8.23 -1.43
C LEU A 14 12.96 -9.56 -2.14
N PRO A 15 12.01 -10.51 -2.12
CA PRO A 15 12.20 -11.77 -2.85
C PRO A 15 12.45 -11.51 -4.33
N GLN A 16 13.41 -12.22 -4.92
CA GLN A 16 13.76 -12.04 -6.34
C GLN A 16 12.55 -12.33 -7.26
N LYS A 17 11.73 -13.30 -6.89
CA LYS A 17 10.51 -13.58 -7.65
C LYS A 17 9.57 -12.38 -7.70
N LEU A 18 9.40 -11.69 -6.56
CA LEU A 18 8.59 -10.49 -6.50
C LEU A 18 9.14 -9.40 -7.41
N LEU A 19 10.46 -9.16 -7.36
CA LEU A 19 11.10 -8.17 -8.22
C LEU A 19 10.90 -8.49 -9.70
N ASN A 20 11.00 -9.77 -10.07
CA ASN A 20 10.77 -10.20 -11.44
C ASN A 20 9.32 -9.98 -11.88
N ASP A 21 8.37 -10.24 -10.98
CA ASP A 21 6.95 -10.08 -11.28
C ASP A 21 6.54 -8.60 -11.41
N LEU A 22 7.18 -7.71 -10.64
CA LEU A 22 6.77 -6.29 -10.60
C LEU A 22 7.17 -5.49 -11.84
N LYS A 23 8.18 -5.90 -12.59
CA LYS A 23 8.73 -5.07 -13.67
C LYS A 23 7.84 -4.93 -14.91
N ASP A 24 6.79 -5.73 -15.01
CA ASP A 24 5.86 -5.66 -16.15
C ASP A 24 4.58 -4.87 -15.85
N PHE A 25 4.51 -4.23 -14.69
CA PHE A 25 3.35 -3.44 -14.31
C PHE A 25 3.48 -1.97 -14.71
N ALA A 26 2.36 -1.33 -14.99
CA ALA A 26 2.31 0.08 -15.33
C ALA A 26 2.52 0.99 -14.12
N LEU A 27 2.17 0.50 -12.92
CA LEU A 27 2.24 1.25 -11.67
C LEU A 27 2.38 0.27 -10.51
N ILE A 28 3.20 0.64 -9.53
CA ILE A 28 3.29 -0.04 -8.23
C ILE A 28 2.68 0.88 -7.18
N ILE A 29 1.73 0.37 -6.41
CA ILE A 29 1.18 1.06 -5.24
C ILE A 29 1.74 0.40 -4.00
N HIS A 30 2.39 1.18 -3.12
CA HIS A 30 2.91 0.71 -1.84
C HIS A 30 2.09 1.32 -0.70
N ALA A 31 1.48 0.47 0.10
CA ALA A 31 0.56 0.87 1.17
C ALA A 31 1.25 1.12 2.52
N GLY A 32 2.55 1.42 2.53
CA GLY A 32 3.25 1.85 3.73
C GLY A 32 4.15 0.79 4.35
N ASP A 33 4.99 1.23 5.29
CA ASP A 33 6.03 0.42 5.92
C ASP A 33 7.04 -0.12 4.89
N VAL A 34 7.54 0.78 4.05
CA VAL A 34 8.72 0.55 3.21
C VAL A 34 9.96 0.47 4.10
N CYS A 35 9.98 1.30 5.12
CA CYS A 35 10.97 1.50 6.18
C CYS A 35 12.21 2.27 5.73
N ASP A 36 12.80 1.99 4.58
CA ASP A 36 13.99 2.71 4.12
C ASP A 36 13.88 3.16 2.66
N ALA A 37 14.67 4.19 2.33
CA ALA A 37 14.68 4.78 0.99
C ALA A 37 15.24 3.82 -0.07
N ALA A 38 16.15 2.93 0.32
CA ALA A 38 16.78 2.01 -0.63
C ALA A 38 15.75 1.03 -1.22
N THR A 39 14.82 0.53 -0.41
CA THR A 39 13.74 -0.34 -0.87
C THR A 39 12.83 0.40 -1.85
N LEU A 40 12.46 1.64 -1.51
CA LEU A 40 11.62 2.46 -2.38
C LEU A 40 12.30 2.73 -3.72
N ASP A 41 13.59 3.07 -3.68
CA ASP A 41 14.38 3.31 -4.90
C ASP A 41 14.47 2.06 -5.77
N ALA A 42 14.65 0.89 -5.16
CA ALA A 42 14.66 -0.38 -5.87
C ALA A 42 13.34 -0.63 -6.61
N LEU A 43 12.21 -0.37 -5.97
CA LEU A 43 10.90 -0.49 -6.61
C LEU A 43 10.73 0.49 -7.77
N ARG A 44 11.23 1.71 -7.64
CA ARG A 44 11.15 2.73 -8.67
C ARG A 44 11.94 2.39 -9.93
N THR A 45 12.93 1.51 -9.84
CA THR A 45 13.65 1.04 -11.03
C THR A 45 12.80 0.09 -11.88
N LEU A 46 11.75 -0.48 -11.33
CA LEU A 46 10.90 -1.48 -12.00
C LEU A 46 9.68 -0.86 -12.67
N ALA A 47 9.08 0.14 -12.03
CA ALA A 47 7.88 0.84 -12.52
C ALA A 47 7.68 2.12 -11.72
N PRO A 48 6.84 3.05 -12.18
CA PRO A 48 6.42 4.19 -11.36
C PRO A 48 5.79 3.71 -10.04
N VAL A 49 6.07 4.39 -8.94
CA VAL A 49 5.59 4.02 -7.61
C VAL A 49 4.77 5.15 -7.00
N LYS A 50 3.59 4.84 -6.51
CA LYS A 50 2.82 5.67 -5.60
C LYS A 50 2.84 5.00 -4.22
N ALA A 51 3.35 5.72 -3.21
CA ALA A 51 3.49 5.16 -1.87
C ALA A 51 2.90 6.10 -0.82
N VAL A 52 2.38 5.52 0.25
CA VAL A 52 1.99 6.27 1.44
C VAL A 52 2.92 5.89 2.59
N GLN A 53 3.01 6.74 3.61
CA GLN A 53 3.81 6.44 4.79
C GLN A 53 3.07 5.44 5.70
N GLY A 54 3.84 4.54 6.30
CA GLY A 54 3.37 3.68 7.37
C GLY A 54 3.97 4.12 8.71
N ASN A 55 3.53 3.48 9.78
CA ASN A 55 3.97 3.82 11.13
C ASN A 55 5.44 3.46 11.40
N MET A 56 5.99 2.50 10.64
CA MET A 56 7.38 2.02 10.80
C MET A 56 8.36 2.67 9.83
N ASP A 57 7.93 3.59 8.97
CA ASP A 57 8.83 4.26 8.04
C ASP A 57 9.80 5.19 8.77
N GLU A 58 11.02 5.29 8.24
CA GLU A 58 12.02 6.22 8.76
C GLU A 58 11.51 7.67 8.69
N PRO A 59 11.97 8.56 9.61
CA PRO A 59 11.50 9.94 9.63
C PRO A 59 11.62 10.67 8.30
N ASP A 60 12.67 10.44 7.53
CA ASP A 60 12.86 11.06 6.23
C ASP A 60 11.79 10.64 5.23
N LEU A 61 11.40 9.35 5.25
CA LEU A 61 10.31 8.86 4.41
C LEU A 61 8.98 9.43 4.84
N LYS A 62 8.73 9.54 6.15
CA LYS A 62 7.49 10.15 6.65
C LYS A 62 7.33 11.59 6.23
N ARG A 63 8.45 12.33 6.07
CA ARG A 63 8.40 13.70 5.58
C ARG A 63 8.12 13.79 4.08
N LYS A 64 8.53 12.78 3.30
CA LYS A 64 8.42 12.77 1.85
C LYS A 64 7.16 12.11 1.33
N LEU A 65 6.63 11.12 2.04
CA LEU A 65 5.48 10.36 1.61
C LEU A 65 4.20 10.89 2.26
N PRO A 66 3.09 10.97 1.52
CA PRO A 66 1.82 11.38 2.11
C PRO A 66 1.29 10.32 3.06
N LEU A 67 0.45 10.75 4.00
CA LEU A 67 -0.23 9.83 4.91
C LEU A 67 -1.28 8.99 4.18
N ARG A 68 -1.95 9.59 3.19
CA ARG A 68 -2.90 8.90 2.34
C ARG A 68 -2.79 9.42 0.91
N GLU A 69 -3.27 8.64 -0.04
CA GLU A 69 -3.30 8.99 -1.45
C GLU A 69 -4.68 8.71 -2.01
N LEU A 70 -5.15 9.55 -2.92
CA LEU A 70 -6.42 9.34 -3.60
C LEU A 70 -6.17 9.42 -5.10
N LEU A 71 -6.41 8.31 -5.78
CA LEU A 71 -6.10 8.15 -7.20
C LEU A 71 -7.38 7.86 -7.98
N VAL A 72 -7.47 8.39 -9.19
CA VAL A 72 -8.52 8.00 -10.14
C VAL A 72 -7.84 7.39 -11.36
N MET A 73 -8.12 6.12 -11.62
CA MET A 73 -7.47 5.36 -12.69
C MET A 73 -8.55 4.60 -13.46
N ASP A 74 -8.64 4.86 -14.76
CA ASP A 74 -9.65 4.23 -15.65
C ASP A 74 -11.09 4.37 -15.08
N GLY A 75 -11.39 5.52 -14.47
CA GLY A 75 -12.70 5.78 -13.86
C GLY A 75 -12.90 5.17 -12.48
N VAL A 76 -11.92 4.46 -11.95
CA VAL A 76 -11.99 3.82 -10.62
C VAL A 76 -11.30 4.72 -9.60
N LYS A 77 -12.00 5.04 -8.51
CA LYS A 77 -11.47 5.87 -7.43
C LYS A 77 -10.84 4.99 -6.36
N VAL A 78 -9.53 5.15 -6.16
CA VAL A 78 -8.72 4.30 -5.29
C VAL A 78 -8.14 5.14 -4.16
N GLY A 79 -8.45 4.76 -2.92
CA GLY A 79 -7.80 5.33 -1.73
C GLY A 79 -6.68 4.41 -1.26
N VAL A 80 -5.59 5.00 -0.79
CA VAL A 80 -4.45 4.25 -0.23
C VAL A 80 -4.11 4.83 1.13
N HIS A 81 -4.08 3.99 2.14
CA HIS A 81 -3.69 4.33 3.51
C HIS A 81 -3.07 3.09 4.16
N HIS A 82 -2.07 3.29 5.04
CA HIS A 82 -1.39 2.14 5.63
C HIS A 82 -2.31 1.27 6.50
N GLY A 83 -3.24 1.88 7.23
CA GLY A 83 -4.14 1.16 8.13
C GLY A 83 -3.82 1.34 9.60
N HIS A 84 -2.73 2.04 9.93
CA HIS A 84 -2.44 2.38 11.32
C HIS A 84 -3.38 3.50 11.79
N GLY A 85 -3.68 3.53 13.08
CA GLY A 85 -4.59 4.54 13.59
C GLY A 85 -5.07 4.22 15.00
N PRO A 86 -6.18 4.85 15.42
CA PRO A 86 -6.63 4.77 16.80
C PRO A 86 -7.19 3.41 17.22
N THR A 87 -7.54 2.54 16.27
CA THR A 87 -8.04 1.21 16.60
C THR A 87 -7.01 0.13 16.26
N ARG A 88 -7.23 -1.09 16.73
CA ARG A 88 -6.40 -2.24 16.39
C ARG A 88 -6.77 -2.88 15.06
N ASP A 89 -7.86 -2.43 14.44
CA ASP A 89 -8.35 -2.99 13.18
C ASP A 89 -7.91 -2.12 12.01
N ALA A 90 -6.96 -2.63 11.21
CA ALA A 90 -6.40 -1.90 10.08
C ALA A 90 -7.47 -1.53 9.04
N LEU A 91 -8.43 -2.43 8.79
CA LEU A 91 -9.51 -2.16 7.86
C LEU A 91 -10.34 -0.96 8.32
N SER A 92 -10.74 -0.93 9.60
CA SER A 92 -11.54 0.15 10.15
C SER A 92 -10.80 1.49 10.10
N ASN A 93 -9.50 1.48 10.38
CA ASN A 93 -8.68 2.70 10.32
C ASN A 93 -8.59 3.23 8.89
N ALA A 94 -8.34 2.36 7.92
CA ALA A 94 -8.26 2.75 6.51
C ALA A 94 -9.61 3.24 5.99
N LEU A 95 -10.69 2.54 6.31
CA LEU A 95 -12.04 2.92 5.88
C LEU A 95 -12.40 4.31 6.41
N ALA A 96 -12.07 4.61 7.67
CA ALA A 96 -12.35 5.91 8.28
C ALA A 96 -11.65 7.06 7.56
N GLN A 97 -10.47 6.83 6.98
CA GLN A 97 -9.72 7.86 6.25
C GLN A 97 -10.45 8.33 4.98
N PHE A 98 -11.30 7.50 4.42
CA PHE A 98 -11.95 7.78 3.13
C PHE A 98 -13.48 7.81 3.21
N LYS A 99 -14.03 7.97 4.41
CA LYS A 99 -15.49 7.91 4.63
C LYS A 99 -16.29 8.92 3.78
N ASP A 100 -15.69 10.06 3.44
CA ASP A 100 -16.36 11.13 2.69
C ASP A 100 -15.96 11.14 1.20
N GLU A 101 -15.19 10.14 0.74
CA GLU A 101 -14.58 10.17 -0.59
C GLU A 101 -15.26 9.26 -1.61
N ALA A 102 -16.17 8.39 -1.20
CA ALA A 102 -16.87 7.45 -2.09
C ALA A 102 -15.90 6.63 -2.96
N CYS A 103 -14.88 6.03 -2.34
CA CYS A 103 -13.91 5.21 -3.06
C CYS A 103 -14.52 3.91 -3.54
N ASP A 104 -14.11 3.48 -4.76
CA ASP A 104 -14.43 2.16 -5.28
C ASP A 104 -13.56 1.07 -4.66
N VAL A 105 -12.29 1.41 -4.40
CA VAL A 105 -11.30 0.52 -3.78
C VAL A 105 -10.53 1.30 -2.72
N ILE A 106 -10.28 0.67 -1.58
CA ILE A 106 -9.34 1.17 -0.57
C ILE A 106 -8.26 0.11 -0.38
N ILE A 107 -7.01 0.51 -0.60
CA ILE A 107 -5.82 -0.32 -0.43
C ILE A 107 -5.19 0.02 0.90
N PHE A 108 -4.87 -1.00 1.69
CA PHE A 108 -4.25 -0.81 3.01
C PHE A 108 -3.30 -1.97 3.32
N GLY A 109 -2.55 -1.85 4.41
CA GLY A 109 -1.61 -2.87 4.88
C GLY A 109 -1.67 -3.01 6.39
N HIS A 110 -0.52 -2.89 7.04
CA HIS A 110 -0.33 -2.85 8.50
C HIS A 110 -0.54 -4.19 9.21
N SER A 111 -1.62 -4.90 8.94
CA SER A 111 -1.92 -6.18 9.58
C SER A 111 -1.04 -7.35 9.11
N HIS A 112 -0.37 -7.19 7.96
CA HIS A 112 0.38 -8.24 7.26
C HIS A 112 -0.51 -9.41 6.79
N GLN A 113 -1.83 -9.27 6.84
CA GLN A 113 -2.75 -10.35 6.46
C GLN A 113 -3.47 -9.98 5.17
N PRO A 114 -3.33 -10.80 4.12
CA PRO A 114 -4.05 -10.56 2.88
C PRO A 114 -5.56 -10.55 3.11
N LEU A 115 -6.23 -9.59 2.48
CA LEU A 115 -7.68 -9.46 2.59
C LEU A 115 -8.25 -8.90 1.30
N LYS A 116 -9.39 -9.44 0.89
CA LYS A 116 -10.21 -8.90 -0.19
C LYS A 116 -11.66 -9.02 0.25
N GLN A 117 -12.27 -7.90 0.60
CA GLN A 117 -13.59 -7.89 1.23
C GLN A 117 -14.37 -6.64 0.85
N MET A 118 -15.63 -6.79 0.52
CA MET A 118 -16.51 -5.64 0.30
C MET A 118 -16.97 -5.03 1.62
N SER A 119 -16.93 -3.70 1.68
CA SER A 119 -17.53 -2.91 2.74
C SER A 119 -18.50 -1.93 2.06
N GLY A 120 -19.79 -2.24 2.10
CA GLY A 120 -20.76 -1.53 1.28
C GLY A 120 -20.42 -1.67 -0.20
N LYS A 121 -20.20 -0.55 -0.90
CA LYS A 121 -19.84 -0.52 -2.30
C LYS A 121 -18.33 -0.41 -2.52
N THR A 122 -17.54 -0.39 -1.45
CA THR A 122 -16.08 -0.24 -1.51
C THR A 122 -15.40 -1.58 -1.35
N LEU A 123 -14.48 -1.91 -2.26
CA LEU A 123 -13.61 -3.08 -2.09
C LEU A 123 -12.45 -2.71 -1.17
N MET A 124 -12.31 -3.42 -0.06
CA MET A 124 -11.16 -3.31 0.84
C MET A 124 -10.13 -4.35 0.42
N PHE A 125 -8.91 -3.91 0.15
CA PHE A 125 -7.85 -4.78 -0.35
C PHE A 125 -6.56 -4.58 0.42
N ASN A 126 -6.02 -5.68 0.97
CA ASN A 126 -4.72 -5.72 1.64
C ASN A 126 -3.88 -6.82 0.98
N PRO A 127 -2.72 -6.49 0.39
CA PRO A 127 -1.89 -7.50 -0.27
C PRO A 127 -1.11 -8.38 0.70
N GLY A 128 -1.12 -8.09 2.01
CA GLY A 128 -0.25 -8.73 2.97
C GLY A 128 1.18 -8.23 2.86
N SER A 129 2.11 -8.91 3.53
CA SER A 129 3.53 -8.59 3.50
C SER A 129 4.29 -9.66 2.71
N PRO A 130 5.15 -9.28 1.73
CA PRO A 130 5.93 -10.26 0.98
C PRO A 130 7.02 -10.93 1.81
N ASN A 131 7.34 -10.35 2.97
CA ASN A 131 8.39 -10.85 3.87
C ASN A 131 7.82 -11.57 5.10
N ASP A 132 6.53 -11.75 5.17
CA ASP A 132 5.89 -12.45 6.27
C ASP A 132 5.78 -13.93 5.93
N THR A 133 6.50 -14.77 6.69
CA THR A 133 6.60 -16.21 6.45
C THR A 133 5.83 -16.99 7.51
N VAL A 134 4.59 -16.70 7.65
CA VAL A 134 3.75 -17.42 8.61
C VAL A 134 3.48 -18.85 8.14
#